data_a700a2dffed688714f42456ca085455f
#
_entry.id   a700a2dffed688714f42456ca085455f
#
_cell.length_a   1.000
_cell.length_b   1.000
_cell.length_c   1.000
_cell.angle_alpha   90.00
_cell.angle_beta   90.00
_cell.angle_gamma   90.00
#
_symmetry.space_group_name_H-M   'P 1'
#
loop_
_entity.id
_entity.type
_entity.pdbx_description
1 polymer ?
#
loop_
_entity_poly.entity_id
_entity_poly.type
_entity_poly.pdbx_seq_one_letter_code
_entity_poly.pdbx_strand_id
1 'polypeptide(L)'
;MNFGYRETIDKQKDLVSVQRKVVSKSLVGVLKVFLYLLVLLIITVGFLGLGLLHGIIKSAPSVDDISITPSASATTVYDSNNKKISTLVTSGSNRIKISLDQVPDHLKWAFIDTEDSRFYEHNGIDVQGIGRAAFIALTTMNPSEGASTLTQQVLKNNVFTNWTNESSFLASFKRKIQEQYLAVQLEKVTSKDKILETYLNTINLGSNTLGVEAASRRYFNKKAKKLTISESAVIASITQNPSYYDPILNPKHNAKRRKKILKNMKAAGHITKKEYKQALKDDVYSRIQKVNNKIEKNSNSINSYFVDEVINQVMADLQSIKGYSYTQAYNAVYSG
;
A
#
# COMPACT_ATOMS: atom_id res chain seq x y z
N MET A 1 25.93 -81.85 -35.05
CA MET A 1 26.33 -80.48 -35.30
C MET A 1 26.98 -79.88 -34.09
N ASN A 2 28.31 -79.72 -34.13
CA ASN A 2 29.06 -79.19 -33.00
C ASN A 2 29.09 -77.66 -33.13
N PHE A 3 28.21 -76.98 -32.48
CA PHE A 3 28.27 -75.55 -32.40
C PHE A 3 29.49 -75.17 -31.53
N GLY A 4 30.55 -74.65 -32.16
CA GLY A 4 31.75 -74.24 -31.45
C GLY A 4 31.37 -73.20 -30.36
N TYR A 5 31.93 -73.34 -29.18
CA TYR A 5 31.71 -72.51 -28.00
C TYR A 5 31.81 -71.00 -28.29
N ARG A 6 32.68 -70.58 -29.26
CA ARG A 6 32.84 -69.21 -29.71
C ARG A 6 31.59 -68.67 -30.49
N GLU A 7 31.01 -69.45 -31.39
CA GLU A 7 29.82 -69.04 -32.16
C GLU A 7 28.58 -68.89 -31.24
N THR A 8 28.46 -69.68 -30.21
CA THR A 8 27.33 -69.52 -29.24
C THR A 8 27.51 -68.24 -28.40
N ILE A 9 28.73 -67.88 -28.02
CA ILE A 9 29.00 -66.61 -27.30
C ILE A 9 28.77 -65.40 -28.18
N ASP A 10 29.15 -65.43 -29.43
CA ASP A 10 28.96 -64.31 -30.36
C ASP A 10 27.44 -64.12 -30.67
N LYS A 11 26.69 -65.23 -30.90
CA LYS A 11 25.22 -65.13 -31.04
C LYS A 11 24.53 -64.66 -29.76
N GLN A 12 24.98 -65.03 -28.57
CA GLN A 12 24.48 -64.51 -27.33
C GLN A 12 24.78 -63.01 -27.17
N LYS A 13 25.98 -62.54 -27.55
CA LYS A 13 26.33 -61.13 -27.54
C LYS A 13 25.46 -60.33 -28.52
N ASP A 14 25.21 -60.84 -29.69
CA ASP A 14 24.34 -60.18 -30.70
C ASP A 14 22.89 -60.10 -30.20
N LEU A 15 22.32 -61.12 -29.61
CA LEU A 15 20.98 -61.12 -29.02
C LEU A 15 20.89 -60.09 -27.86
N VAL A 16 21.86 -60.01 -26.99
CA VAL A 16 21.92 -59.03 -25.90
C VAL A 16 22.10 -57.61 -26.46
N SER A 17 22.87 -57.42 -27.54
CA SER A 17 23.04 -56.12 -28.20
C SER A 17 21.73 -55.63 -28.87
N VAL A 18 21.00 -56.53 -29.50
CA VAL A 18 19.68 -56.25 -30.08
C VAL A 18 18.66 -55.88 -28.99
N GLN A 19 18.59 -56.63 -27.91
CA GLN A 19 17.70 -56.32 -26.78
C GLN A 19 18.04 -54.96 -26.18
N ARG A 20 19.31 -54.62 -25.93
CA ARG A 20 19.72 -53.29 -25.44
C ARG A 20 19.34 -52.19 -26.41
N LYS A 21 19.49 -52.37 -27.73
CA LYS A 21 19.09 -51.37 -28.74
C LYS A 21 17.57 -51.17 -28.80
N VAL A 22 16.79 -52.24 -28.64
CA VAL A 22 15.31 -52.18 -28.61
C VAL A 22 14.85 -51.44 -27.34
N VAL A 23 15.40 -51.81 -26.16
CA VAL A 23 15.06 -51.15 -24.89
C VAL A 23 15.46 -49.67 -24.92
N SER A 24 16.63 -49.31 -25.46
CA SER A 24 17.04 -47.90 -25.55
C SER A 24 16.16 -47.09 -26.51
N LYS A 25 15.74 -47.66 -27.65
CA LYS A 25 14.80 -47.00 -28.60
C LYS A 25 13.41 -46.82 -28.01
N SER A 26 12.88 -47.79 -27.29
CA SER A 26 11.60 -47.66 -26.61
C SER A 26 11.65 -46.67 -25.46
N LEU A 27 12.73 -46.62 -24.66
CA LEU A 27 12.93 -45.61 -23.61
C LEU A 27 12.99 -44.16 -24.19
N VAL A 28 13.72 -43.98 -25.28
CA VAL A 28 13.79 -42.71 -25.97
C VAL A 28 12.43 -42.31 -26.55
N GLY A 29 11.66 -43.28 -27.05
CA GLY A 29 10.29 -43.06 -27.51
C GLY A 29 9.38 -42.59 -26.38
N VAL A 30 9.39 -43.25 -25.25
CA VAL A 30 8.62 -42.88 -24.04
C VAL A 30 9.05 -41.49 -23.55
N LEU A 31 10.35 -41.18 -23.50
CA LEU A 31 10.86 -39.89 -23.09
C LEU A 31 10.37 -38.76 -24.02
N LYS A 32 10.36 -39.01 -25.33
CA LYS A 32 9.81 -38.02 -26.31
C LYS A 32 8.33 -37.76 -26.09
N VAL A 33 7.52 -38.81 -25.92
CA VAL A 33 6.08 -38.65 -25.63
C VAL A 33 5.88 -37.90 -24.33
N PHE A 34 6.62 -38.22 -23.27
CA PHE A 34 6.58 -37.48 -22.01
C PHE A 34 6.92 -35.99 -22.20
N LEU A 35 7.96 -35.67 -22.96
CA LEU A 35 8.36 -34.30 -23.27
C LEU A 35 7.26 -33.56 -24.05
N TYR A 36 6.65 -34.19 -25.03
CA TYR A 36 5.52 -33.59 -25.78
C TYR A 36 4.32 -33.31 -24.88
N LEU A 37 3.97 -34.24 -23.99
CA LEU A 37 2.88 -34.04 -23.03
C LEU A 37 3.20 -32.92 -22.03
N LEU A 38 4.47 -32.83 -21.57
CA LEU A 38 4.93 -31.75 -20.69
C LEU A 38 4.83 -30.38 -21.39
N VAL A 39 5.28 -30.28 -22.64
CA VAL A 39 5.17 -29.04 -23.43
C VAL A 39 3.70 -28.68 -23.65
N LEU A 40 2.85 -29.64 -24.01
CA LEU A 40 1.42 -29.43 -24.18
C LEU A 40 0.78 -28.93 -22.87
N LEU A 41 1.14 -29.52 -21.75
CA LEU A 41 0.67 -29.10 -20.42
C LEU A 41 1.08 -27.66 -20.13
N ILE A 42 2.33 -27.28 -20.36
CA ILE A 42 2.84 -25.92 -20.16
C ILE A 42 2.06 -24.93 -21.02
N ILE A 43 1.84 -25.25 -22.29
CA ILE A 43 1.07 -24.41 -23.22
C ILE A 43 -0.39 -24.25 -22.73
N THR A 44 -1.04 -25.34 -22.34
CA THR A 44 -2.42 -25.33 -21.86
C THR A 44 -2.55 -24.49 -20.59
N VAL A 45 -1.67 -24.68 -19.61
CA VAL A 45 -1.63 -23.89 -18.37
C VAL A 45 -1.37 -22.41 -18.69
N GLY A 46 -0.47 -22.12 -19.64
CA GLY A 46 -0.19 -20.77 -20.09
C GLY A 46 -1.45 -20.07 -20.67
N PHE A 47 -2.18 -20.73 -21.56
CA PHE A 47 -3.41 -20.17 -22.13
C PHE A 47 -4.53 -20.02 -21.10
N LEU A 48 -4.69 -20.97 -20.16
CA LEU A 48 -5.63 -20.83 -19.04
C LEU A 48 -5.28 -19.64 -18.17
N GLY A 49 -3.99 -19.47 -17.85
CA GLY A 49 -3.50 -18.33 -17.07
C GLY A 49 -3.79 -16.99 -17.76
N LEU A 50 -3.51 -16.87 -19.04
CA LEU A 50 -3.82 -15.68 -19.84
C LEU A 50 -5.33 -15.39 -19.91
N GLY A 51 -6.16 -16.42 -20.07
CA GLY A 51 -7.61 -16.27 -20.04
C GLY A 51 -8.13 -15.76 -18.68
N LEU A 52 -7.61 -16.29 -17.59
CA LEU A 52 -7.94 -15.80 -16.24
C LEU A 52 -7.49 -14.36 -16.02
N LEU A 53 -6.28 -14.00 -16.42
CA LEU A 53 -5.77 -12.62 -16.32
C LEU A 53 -6.66 -11.67 -17.13
N HIS A 54 -7.01 -12.02 -18.36
CA HIS A 54 -7.91 -11.21 -19.20
C HIS A 54 -9.29 -11.03 -18.54
N GLY A 55 -9.86 -12.09 -17.99
CA GLY A 55 -11.15 -12.03 -17.28
C GLY A 55 -11.08 -11.13 -16.02
N ILE A 56 -10.00 -11.20 -15.25
CA ILE A 56 -9.78 -10.34 -14.09
C ILE A 56 -9.65 -8.87 -14.50
N ILE A 57 -8.87 -8.58 -15.52
CA ILE A 57 -8.67 -7.22 -16.03
C ILE A 57 -9.99 -6.65 -16.58
N LYS A 58 -10.74 -7.43 -17.35
CA LYS A 58 -12.04 -7.00 -17.90
C LYS A 58 -13.07 -6.69 -16.81
N SER A 59 -12.94 -7.30 -15.62
CA SER A 59 -13.81 -7.03 -14.47
C SER A 59 -13.32 -5.87 -13.59
N ALA A 60 -12.23 -5.19 -13.94
CA ALA A 60 -11.78 -3.99 -13.25
C ALA A 60 -12.69 -2.80 -13.59
N PRO A 61 -12.88 -1.85 -12.67
CA PRO A 61 -13.58 -0.60 -12.98
C PRO A 61 -12.86 0.18 -14.10
N SER A 62 -13.59 1.02 -14.84
CA SER A 62 -12.97 1.92 -15.80
C SER A 62 -12.17 3.00 -15.08
N VAL A 63 -11.02 3.36 -15.64
CA VAL A 63 -10.19 4.46 -15.10
C VAL A 63 -10.95 5.80 -15.13
N ASP A 64 -11.82 6.00 -16.11
CA ASP A 64 -12.61 7.21 -16.25
C ASP A 64 -13.68 7.36 -15.15
N ASP A 65 -14.13 6.23 -14.59
CA ASP A 65 -15.10 6.19 -13.49
C ASP A 65 -14.44 6.25 -12.11
N ILE A 66 -13.11 6.18 -12.04
CA ILE A 66 -12.37 6.16 -10.77
C ILE A 66 -12.15 7.57 -10.25
N SER A 67 -12.81 7.91 -9.15
CA SER A 67 -12.43 9.05 -8.33
C SER A 67 -11.37 8.64 -7.31
N ILE A 68 -10.13 9.11 -7.50
CA ILE A 68 -9.08 8.96 -6.47
C ILE A 68 -9.16 10.06 -5.41
N THR A 69 -10.06 11.03 -5.58
CA THR A 69 -10.27 12.12 -4.61
C THR A 69 -10.98 11.57 -3.39
N PRO A 70 -10.44 11.80 -2.18
CA PRO A 70 -11.12 11.37 -0.94
C PRO A 70 -12.50 12.00 -0.83
N SER A 71 -13.52 11.18 -0.56
CA SER A 71 -14.92 11.62 -0.44
C SER A 71 -15.26 12.18 0.94
N ALA A 72 -14.52 11.79 1.98
CA ALA A 72 -14.82 12.17 3.37
C ALA A 72 -13.73 13.05 3.97
N SER A 73 -14.12 14.10 4.67
CA SER A 73 -13.24 15.02 5.39
C SER A 73 -13.82 15.34 6.77
N ALA A 74 -12.98 15.81 7.70
CA ALA A 74 -13.44 16.28 8.99
C ALA A 74 -14.22 17.60 8.83
N THR A 75 -15.41 17.68 9.44
CA THR A 75 -16.19 18.90 9.49
C THR A 75 -15.69 19.79 10.63
N THR A 76 -15.46 21.06 10.38
CA THR A 76 -15.02 22.01 11.41
C THR A 76 -16.12 23.02 11.72
N VAL A 77 -16.42 23.17 13.00
CA VAL A 77 -17.39 24.15 13.51
C VAL A 77 -16.64 25.40 13.96
N TYR A 78 -17.07 26.55 13.47
CA TYR A 78 -16.51 27.86 13.80
C TYR A 78 -17.53 28.75 14.49
N ASP A 79 -17.09 29.70 15.32
CA ASP A 79 -17.95 30.77 15.84
C ASP A 79 -18.11 31.91 14.80
N SER A 80 -18.91 32.91 15.18
CA SER A 80 -19.16 34.11 14.34
C SER A 80 -17.90 34.91 14.03
N ASN A 81 -16.82 34.73 14.79
CA ASN A 81 -15.53 35.40 14.60
C ASN A 81 -14.54 34.51 13.84
N ASN A 82 -14.99 33.43 13.18
CA ASN A 82 -14.16 32.45 12.50
C ASN A 82 -13.16 31.74 13.41
N LYS A 83 -13.38 31.70 14.71
CA LYS A 83 -12.58 30.91 15.65
C LYS A 83 -13.11 29.49 15.68
N LYS A 84 -12.23 28.52 15.48
CA LYS A 84 -12.56 27.10 15.56
C LYS A 84 -13.06 26.72 16.96
N ILE A 85 -14.28 26.18 17.03
CA ILE A 85 -14.90 25.66 18.27
C ILE A 85 -14.66 24.15 18.39
N SER A 86 -15.00 23.38 17.33
CA SER A 86 -14.93 21.92 17.37
C SER A 86 -14.57 21.33 16.00
N THR A 87 -14.19 20.05 16.00
CA THR A 87 -14.03 19.25 14.78
C THR A 87 -14.81 17.97 14.95
N LEU A 88 -15.77 17.77 14.05
CA LEU A 88 -16.60 16.56 14.02
C LEU A 88 -15.93 15.56 13.10
N VAL A 89 -15.74 14.34 13.59
CA VAL A 89 -15.11 13.25 12.86
C VAL A 89 -15.82 11.94 13.10
N THR A 90 -16.03 11.17 12.05
CA THR A 90 -16.38 9.75 12.16
C THR A 90 -15.14 8.89 11.94
N SER A 91 -15.29 7.59 12.15
CA SER A 91 -14.27 6.64 11.72
C SER A 91 -14.05 6.78 10.19
N GLY A 92 -12.81 7.10 9.79
CA GLY A 92 -12.48 7.29 8.38
C GLY A 92 -12.69 8.71 7.80
N SER A 93 -13.16 9.69 8.59
CA SER A 93 -13.33 11.08 8.13
C SER A 93 -12.33 12.07 8.70
N ASN A 94 -11.48 11.68 9.66
CA ASN A 94 -10.49 12.58 10.25
C ASN A 94 -9.35 12.90 9.26
N ARG A 95 -9.70 13.65 8.23
CA ARG A 95 -8.83 14.09 7.14
C ARG A 95 -8.89 15.60 7.02
N ILE A 96 -7.73 16.22 6.90
CA ILE A 96 -7.58 17.63 6.59
C ILE A 96 -6.81 17.69 5.28
N LYS A 97 -7.48 18.14 4.23
CA LYS A 97 -6.89 18.22 2.88
C LYS A 97 -5.76 19.26 2.85
N ILE A 98 -4.68 18.90 2.19
CA ILE A 98 -3.52 19.78 1.96
C ILE A 98 -3.07 19.62 0.50
N SER A 99 -2.70 20.73 -0.15
CA SER A 99 -2.09 20.70 -1.48
C SER A 99 -0.61 20.37 -1.41
N LEU A 100 -0.07 19.80 -2.48
CA LEU A 100 1.30 19.28 -2.51
C LEU A 100 2.37 20.36 -2.30
N ASP A 101 2.10 21.61 -2.70
CA ASP A 101 2.97 22.78 -2.48
C ASP A 101 3.11 23.16 -1.00
N GLN A 102 2.16 22.76 -0.16
CA GLN A 102 2.19 22.97 1.28
C GLN A 102 2.86 21.82 2.05
N VAL A 103 3.22 20.75 1.35
CA VAL A 103 3.94 19.61 1.94
C VAL A 103 5.45 19.84 1.78
N PRO A 104 6.24 19.87 2.86
CA PRO A 104 7.68 20.08 2.76
C PRO A 104 8.38 18.90 2.06
N ASP A 105 9.43 19.17 1.29
CA ASP A 105 10.10 18.17 0.47
C ASP A 105 10.60 16.97 1.29
N HIS A 106 11.18 17.22 2.46
CA HIS A 106 11.63 16.13 3.34
C HIS A 106 10.49 15.22 3.83
N LEU A 107 9.23 15.68 3.84
CA LEU A 107 8.08 14.83 4.13
C LEU A 107 7.71 13.99 2.90
N LYS A 108 7.69 14.58 1.70
CA LYS A 108 7.47 13.86 0.44
C LYS A 108 8.50 12.73 0.29
N TRP A 109 9.77 13.06 0.45
CA TRP A 109 10.87 12.11 0.32
C TRP A 109 10.89 11.03 1.43
N ALA A 110 10.45 11.35 2.64
CA ALA A 110 10.32 10.34 3.69
C ALA A 110 9.36 9.19 3.29
N PHE A 111 8.28 9.50 2.57
CA PHE A 111 7.36 8.50 2.03
C PHE A 111 7.93 7.83 0.78
N ILE A 112 8.41 8.59 -0.19
CA ILE A 112 8.91 8.08 -1.47
C ILE A 112 10.09 7.13 -1.26
N ASP A 113 11.12 7.54 -0.51
CA ASP A 113 12.32 6.72 -0.26
C ASP A 113 12.04 5.45 0.55
N THR A 114 10.88 5.40 1.20
CA THR A 114 10.51 4.27 2.05
C THR A 114 9.56 3.30 1.36
N GLU A 115 8.56 3.82 0.68
CA GLU A 115 7.48 3.03 0.10
C GLU A 115 7.72 2.73 -1.40
N ASP A 116 8.34 3.67 -2.13
CA ASP A 116 8.45 3.60 -3.58
C ASP A 116 9.60 4.49 -4.10
N SER A 117 10.83 4.08 -3.84
CA SER A 117 12.03 4.91 -4.10
C SER A 117 12.24 5.31 -5.57
N ARG A 118 11.58 4.65 -6.51
CA ARG A 118 11.59 4.97 -7.95
C ARG A 118 10.26 5.52 -8.44
N PHE A 119 9.46 6.12 -7.56
CA PHE A 119 8.13 6.63 -7.87
C PHE A 119 8.08 7.47 -9.14
N TYR A 120 9.04 8.36 -9.35
CA TYR A 120 9.10 9.24 -10.52
C TYR A 120 9.68 8.58 -11.78
N GLU A 121 10.20 7.34 -11.68
CA GLU A 121 10.86 6.64 -12.78
C GLU A 121 9.97 5.61 -13.49
N HIS A 122 9.07 4.95 -12.75
CA HIS A 122 8.18 3.93 -13.31
C HIS A 122 6.81 4.50 -13.72
N ASN A 123 6.04 3.69 -14.46
CA ASN A 123 4.69 4.02 -14.94
C ASN A 123 3.62 3.15 -14.24
N GLY A 124 3.39 3.37 -12.96
CA GLY A 124 2.37 2.67 -12.15
C GLY A 124 2.85 1.35 -11.51
N ILE A 125 3.80 0.65 -12.14
CA ILE A 125 4.40 -0.60 -11.65
C ILE A 125 5.91 -0.47 -11.63
N ASP A 126 6.53 -0.80 -10.50
CA ASP A 126 7.98 -0.89 -10.38
C ASP A 126 8.48 -2.32 -10.67
N VAL A 127 8.74 -2.62 -11.94
CA VAL A 127 9.20 -3.95 -12.37
C VAL A 127 10.54 -4.33 -11.72
N GLN A 128 11.45 -3.37 -11.54
CA GLN A 128 12.74 -3.63 -10.89
C GLN A 128 12.56 -3.93 -9.40
N GLY A 129 11.63 -3.22 -8.74
CA GLY A 129 11.25 -3.50 -7.35
C GLY A 129 10.63 -4.86 -7.16
N ILE A 130 9.76 -5.28 -8.08
CA ILE A 130 9.17 -6.62 -8.09
C ILE A 130 10.27 -7.67 -8.26
N GLY A 131 11.18 -7.49 -9.22
CA GLY A 131 12.32 -8.40 -9.44
C GLY A 131 13.22 -8.51 -8.21
N ARG A 132 13.56 -7.38 -7.57
CA ARG A 132 14.35 -7.35 -6.34
C ARG A 132 13.63 -8.06 -5.19
N ALA A 133 12.35 -7.76 -4.96
CA ALA A 133 11.57 -8.39 -3.90
C ALA A 133 11.44 -9.91 -4.10
N ALA A 134 11.22 -10.36 -5.34
CA ALA A 134 11.19 -11.78 -5.69
C ALA A 134 12.54 -12.45 -5.43
N PHE A 135 13.65 -11.83 -5.83
CA PHE A 135 15.00 -12.35 -5.58
C PHE A 135 15.29 -12.49 -4.07
N ILE A 136 14.94 -11.46 -3.27
CA ILE A 136 15.12 -11.52 -1.82
C ILE A 136 14.25 -12.60 -1.20
N ALA A 137 12.98 -12.72 -1.61
CA ALA A 137 12.08 -13.76 -1.11
C ALA A 137 12.62 -15.19 -1.40
N LEU A 138 13.16 -15.40 -2.60
CA LEU A 138 13.74 -16.69 -2.99
C LEU A 138 15.05 -17.01 -2.25
N THR A 139 15.91 -16.01 -2.01
CA THR A 139 17.22 -16.23 -1.39
C THR A 139 17.18 -16.28 0.14
N THR A 140 16.25 -15.53 0.75
CA THR A 140 16.14 -15.46 2.23
C THR A 140 15.00 -16.29 2.80
N MET A 141 14.15 -16.88 1.94
CA MET A 141 12.90 -17.56 2.32
C MET A 141 11.97 -16.69 3.17
N ASN A 142 12.17 -15.35 3.12
CA ASN A 142 11.41 -14.38 3.88
C ASN A 142 10.98 -13.21 2.97
N PRO A 143 9.69 -13.10 2.64
CA PRO A 143 9.16 -11.99 1.83
C PRO A 143 9.08 -10.69 2.65
N SER A 144 10.23 -10.14 3.00
CA SER A 144 10.36 -8.96 3.89
C SER A 144 10.24 -7.61 3.18
N GLU A 145 10.30 -7.58 1.85
CA GLU A 145 10.19 -6.35 1.05
C GLU A 145 8.87 -6.27 0.30
N GLY A 146 8.20 -5.13 0.41
CA GLY A 146 7.05 -4.77 -0.42
C GLY A 146 7.51 -4.24 -1.78
N ALA A 147 6.77 -4.57 -2.83
CA ALA A 147 6.99 -4.07 -4.19
C ALA A 147 5.77 -3.29 -4.72
N SER A 148 4.85 -2.88 -3.84
CA SER A 148 3.68 -2.09 -4.22
C SER A 148 4.05 -0.62 -4.34
N THR A 149 3.71 0.01 -5.47
CA THR A 149 3.95 1.43 -5.71
C THR A 149 2.98 2.31 -4.94
N LEU A 150 3.30 3.62 -4.80
CA LEU A 150 2.39 4.61 -4.23
C LEU A 150 1.07 4.68 -5.01
N THR A 151 1.13 4.55 -6.34
CA THR A 151 -0.05 4.52 -7.22
C THR A 151 -0.96 3.34 -6.90
N GLN A 152 -0.41 2.15 -6.70
CA GLN A 152 -1.18 0.97 -6.28
C GLN A 152 -1.79 1.16 -4.88
N GLN A 153 -1.08 1.82 -3.95
CA GLN A 153 -1.60 2.12 -2.62
C GLN A 153 -2.75 3.14 -2.66
N VAL A 154 -2.68 4.15 -3.53
CA VAL A 154 -3.79 5.09 -3.77
C VAL A 154 -5.04 4.36 -4.26
N LEU A 155 -4.89 3.48 -5.24
CA LEU A 155 -6.00 2.67 -5.77
C LEU A 155 -6.58 1.74 -4.69
N LYS A 156 -5.72 1.05 -3.95
CA LYS A 156 -6.15 0.17 -2.86
C LYS A 156 -6.99 0.91 -1.82
N ASN A 157 -6.57 2.12 -1.43
CA ASN A 157 -7.22 2.85 -0.35
C ASN A 157 -8.48 3.63 -0.78
N ASN A 158 -8.58 4.02 -2.06
CA ASN A 158 -9.67 4.87 -2.54
C ASN A 158 -10.67 4.15 -3.46
N VAL A 159 -10.26 3.08 -4.14
CA VAL A 159 -11.10 2.33 -5.08
C VAL A 159 -11.52 0.98 -4.49
N PHE A 160 -10.58 0.25 -3.90
CA PHE A 160 -10.83 -1.07 -3.31
C PHE A 160 -11.08 -1.00 -1.79
N THR A 161 -11.99 -0.13 -1.34
CA THR A 161 -12.18 0.21 0.08
C THR A 161 -12.49 -0.99 0.99
N ASN A 162 -13.04 -2.09 0.44
CA ASN A 162 -13.38 -3.30 1.19
C ASN A 162 -12.21 -4.29 1.37
N TRP A 163 -11.00 -3.93 0.95
CA TRP A 163 -9.83 -4.83 1.00
C TRP A 163 -9.49 -5.35 2.41
N THR A 164 -9.85 -4.62 3.46
CA THR A 164 -9.63 -5.03 4.85
C THR A 164 -10.50 -6.21 5.27
N ASN A 165 -11.60 -6.46 4.57
CA ASN A 165 -12.55 -7.54 4.86
C ASN A 165 -12.34 -8.75 3.94
N GLU A 166 -11.32 -8.75 3.09
CA GLU A 166 -11.00 -9.87 2.22
C GLU A 166 -10.44 -11.05 3.04
N SER A 167 -11.18 -12.14 3.07
CA SER A 167 -10.77 -13.39 3.75
C SER A 167 -10.22 -14.44 2.77
N SER A 168 -10.40 -14.25 1.45
CA SER A 168 -10.03 -15.20 0.41
C SER A 168 -8.73 -14.82 -0.30
N PHE A 169 -7.82 -15.78 -0.45
CA PHE A 169 -6.62 -15.62 -1.28
C PHE A 169 -6.95 -15.21 -2.72
N LEU A 170 -7.99 -15.80 -3.30
CA LEU A 170 -8.41 -15.50 -4.68
C LEU A 170 -8.91 -14.07 -4.83
N ALA A 171 -9.64 -13.54 -3.84
CA ALA A 171 -10.09 -12.14 -3.83
C ALA A 171 -8.91 -11.18 -3.77
N SER A 172 -7.97 -11.42 -2.87
CA SER A 172 -6.75 -10.62 -2.73
C SER A 172 -5.87 -10.68 -3.98
N PHE A 173 -5.76 -11.86 -4.61
CA PHE A 173 -5.02 -12.05 -5.86
C PHE A 173 -5.69 -11.30 -7.02
N LYS A 174 -7.02 -11.44 -7.18
CA LYS A 174 -7.80 -10.70 -8.18
C LYS A 174 -7.60 -9.19 -8.03
N ARG A 175 -7.81 -8.67 -6.83
CA ARG A 175 -7.60 -7.25 -6.51
C ARG A 175 -6.18 -6.82 -6.86
N LYS A 176 -5.16 -7.60 -6.50
CA LYS A 176 -3.76 -7.24 -6.77
C LYS A 176 -3.44 -7.10 -8.25
N ILE A 177 -4.02 -7.96 -9.10
CA ILE A 177 -3.90 -7.83 -10.56
C ILE A 177 -4.61 -6.57 -11.04
N GLN A 178 -5.82 -6.31 -10.54
CA GLN A 178 -6.59 -5.10 -10.89
C GLN A 178 -5.87 -3.83 -10.44
N GLU A 179 -5.28 -3.80 -9.23
CA GLU A 179 -4.45 -2.68 -8.75
C GLU A 179 -3.28 -2.39 -9.70
N GLN A 180 -2.56 -3.43 -10.15
CA GLN A 180 -1.43 -3.25 -11.08
C GLN A 180 -1.90 -2.72 -12.43
N TYR A 181 -2.95 -3.31 -13.01
CA TYR A 181 -3.52 -2.85 -14.27
C TYR A 181 -3.99 -1.39 -14.19
N LEU A 182 -4.78 -1.06 -13.17
CA LEU A 182 -5.30 0.29 -12.96
C LEU A 182 -4.21 1.30 -12.64
N ALA A 183 -3.14 0.92 -11.95
CA ALA A 183 -2.01 1.81 -11.68
C ALA A 183 -1.34 2.29 -12.97
N VAL A 184 -1.15 1.38 -13.95
CA VAL A 184 -0.62 1.74 -15.26
C VAL A 184 -1.60 2.64 -16.04
N GLN A 185 -2.91 2.37 -15.96
CA GLN A 185 -3.90 3.20 -16.65
C GLN A 185 -4.02 4.59 -15.99
N LEU A 186 -4.04 4.66 -14.66
CA LEU A 186 -4.15 5.91 -13.90
C LEU A 186 -2.97 6.86 -14.21
N GLU A 187 -1.75 6.36 -14.30
CA GLU A 187 -0.58 7.19 -14.61
C GLU A 187 -0.52 7.70 -16.06
N LYS A 188 -1.36 7.19 -16.96
CA LYS A 188 -1.52 7.77 -18.30
C LYS A 188 -2.37 9.04 -18.29
N VAL A 189 -3.28 9.17 -17.33
CA VAL A 189 -4.27 10.26 -17.26
C VAL A 189 -4.09 11.18 -16.06
N THR A 190 -3.20 10.82 -15.11
CA THR A 190 -2.98 11.56 -13.87
C THR A 190 -1.49 11.74 -13.62
N SER A 191 -1.06 12.96 -13.28
CA SER A 191 0.35 13.26 -13.01
C SER A 191 0.84 12.59 -11.71
N LYS A 192 2.13 12.31 -11.63
CA LYS A 192 2.80 11.80 -10.43
C LYS A 192 2.56 12.68 -9.20
N ASP A 193 2.61 14.00 -9.36
CA ASP A 193 2.38 14.94 -8.27
C ASP A 193 0.94 14.86 -7.75
N LYS A 194 -0.03 14.67 -8.64
CA LYS A 194 -1.43 14.49 -8.22
C LYS A 194 -1.65 13.16 -7.50
N ILE A 195 -0.98 12.11 -7.93
CA ILE A 195 -1.00 10.80 -7.26
C ILE A 195 -0.37 10.92 -5.85
N LEU A 196 0.81 11.56 -5.76
CA LEU A 196 1.47 11.80 -4.47
C LEU A 196 0.62 12.66 -3.53
N GLU A 197 0.02 13.75 -4.04
CA GLU A 197 -0.91 14.58 -3.26
C GLU A 197 -2.07 13.75 -2.71
N THR A 198 -2.66 12.92 -3.55
CA THR A 198 -3.76 12.04 -3.15
C THR A 198 -3.31 11.03 -2.10
N TYR A 199 -2.16 10.41 -2.29
CA TYR A 199 -1.58 9.48 -1.32
C TYR A 199 -1.40 10.13 0.05
N LEU A 200 -0.74 11.29 0.09
CA LEU A 200 -0.47 12.04 1.32
C LEU A 200 -1.74 12.54 2.02
N ASN A 201 -2.85 12.65 1.30
CA ASN A 201 -4.15 13.01 1.86
C ASN A 201 -5.00 11.81 2.30
N THR A 202 -4.66 10.58 1.90
CA THR A 202 -5.54 9.41 2.11
C THR A 202 -4.95 8.32 2.98
N ILE A 203 -3.62 8.29 3.12
CA ILE A 203 -2.93 7.24 3.87
C ILE A 203 -3.35 7.24 5.34
N ASN A 204 -3.61 6.04 5.89
CA ASN A 204 -3.88 5.86 7.31
C ASN A 204 -2.59 5.99 8.13
N LEU A 205 -2.59 6.92 9.06
CA LEU A 205 -1.44 7.27 9.89
C LEU A 205 -1.71 7.07 11.40
N GLY A 206 -2.54 6.09 11.73
CA GLY A 206 -2.83 5.73 13.11
C GLY A 206 -3.65 6.75 13.88
N SER A 207 -3.99 6.48 15.12
CA SER A 207 -4.74 7.38 16.02
C SER A 207 -5.94 8.06 15.33
N ASN A 208 -6.68 7.31 14.50
CA ASN A 208 -7.81 7.80 13.70
C ASN A 208 -7.44 9.00 12.81
N THR A 209 -6.25 9.04 12.21
CA THR A 209 -5.85 10.11 11.30
C THR A 209 -5.66 9.60 9.88
N LEU A 210 -6.24 10.31 8.92
CA LEU A 210 -6.06 10.09 7.48
C LEU A 210 -5.34 11.28 6.86
N GLY A 211 -4.22 10.99 6.23
CA GLY A 211 -3.36 11.99 5.60
C GLY A 211 -2.45 12.76 6.56
N VAL A 212 -1.44 13.38 5.94
CA VAL A 212 -0.29 13.96 6.66
C VAL A 212 -0.62 15.21 7.47
N GLU A 213 -1.61 16.02 7.04
CA GLU A 213 -1.98 17.22 7.79
C GLU A 213 -2.70 16.86 9.09
N ALA A 214 -3.64 15.89 9.04
CA ALA A 214 -4.32 15.40 10.25
C ALA A 214 -3.32 14.74 11.22
N ALA A 215 -2.41 13.90 10.71
CA ALA A 215 -1.36 13.29 11.52
C ALA A 215 -0.40 14.33 12.14
N SER A 216 0.02 15.33 11.37
CA SER A 216 0.86 16.42 11.87
C SER A 216 0.22 17.16 13.06
N ARG A 217 -1.08 17.45 12.95
CA ARG A 217 -1.83 18.08 14.04
C ARG A 217 -2.01 17.15 15.23
N ARG A 218 -2.30 15.88 15.00
CA ARG A 218 -2.50 14.89 16.06
C ARG A 218 -1.23 14.67 16.88
N TYR A 219 -0.10 14.47 16.22
CA TYR A 219 1.14 14.11 16.90
C TYR A 219 1.99 15.29 17.34
N PHE A 220 1.93 16.41 16.61
CA PHE A 220 2.82 17.56 16.82
C PHE A 220 2.11 18.88 17.07
N ASN A 221 0.77 18.91 17.01
CA ASN A 221 -0.06 20.12 17.17
C ASN A 221 0.36 21.28 16.22
N LYS A 222 0.75 20.95 14.99
CA LYS A 222 1.17 21.96 13.98
C LYS A 222 0.78 21.54 12.56
N LYS A 223 0.81 22.49 11.61
CA LYS A 223 0.59 22.22 10.19
C LYS A 223 1.72 21.37 9.62
N ALA A 224 1.43 20.48 8.67
CA ALA A 224 2.41 19.63 8.00
C ALA A 224 3.57 20.43 7.39
N LYS A 225 3.30 21.60 6.84
CA LYS A 225 4.31 22.56 6.30
C LYS A 225 5.43 22.91 7.31
N LYS A 226 5.17 22.77 8.61
CA LYS A 226 6.11 23.13 9.69
C LYS A 226 6.80 21.89 10.31
N LEU A 227 6.62 20.71 9.76
CA LEU A 227 7.30 19.52 10.25
C LEU A 227 8.80 19.63 10.01
N THR A 228 9.57 19.06 10.93
CA THR A 228 11.02 18.86 10.75
C THR A 228 11.30 17.54 10.06
N ILE A 229 12.53 17.32 9.58
CA ILE A 229 12.97 16.04 9.00
C ILE A 229 12.69 14.88 9.96
N SER A 230 12.99 15.05 11.24
CA SER A 230 12.76 14.06 12.28
C SER A 230 11.27 13.69 12.42
N GLU A 231 10.40 14.69 12.47
CA GLU A 231 8.95 14.51 12.59
C GLU A 231 8.34 13.92 11.33
N SER A 232 8.83 14.29 10.15
CA SER A 232 8.45 13.70 8.86
C SER A 232 8.76 12.20 8.83
N ALA A 233 9.94 11.80 9.30
CA ALA A 233 10.31 10.40 9.40
C ALA A 233 9.48 9.62 10.45
N VAL A 234 9.02 10.27 11.54
CA VAL A 234 8.05 9.67 12.48
C VAL A 234 6.72 9.37 11.79
N ILE A 235 6.15 10.36 11.08
CA ILE A 235 4.86 10.19 10.38
C ILE A 235 4.97 9.10 9.32
N ALA A 236 6.01 9.14 8.48
CA ALA A 236 6.22 8.12 7.44
C ALA A 236 6.46 6.72 8.04
N SER A 237 6.93 6.62 9.29
CA SER A 237 7.11 5.33 9.97
C SER A 237 5.80 4.58 10.24
N ILE A 238 4.67 5.26 10.22
CA ILE A 238 3.37 4.68 10.63
C ILE A 238 2.77 3.82 9.51
N THR A 239 3.07 4.10 8.24
CA THR A 239 2.39 3.57 7.04
C THR A 239 2.23 2.06 6.97
N GLN A 240 3.27 1.30 7.27
CA GLN A 240 3.29 -0.15 7.08
C GLN A 240 2.30 -0.90 7.98
N ASN A 241 2.19 -0.46 9.23
CA ASN A 241 1.26 -1.02 10.22
C ASN A 241 0.92 0.08 11.23
N PRO A 242 -0.18 0.83 11.00
CA PRO A 242 -0.52 2.00 11.80
C PRO A 242 -0.64 1.74 13.30
N SER A 243 -1.18 0.60 13.70
CA SER A 243 -1.31 0.24 15.12
C SER A 243 0.03 -0.14 15.74
N TYR A 244 0.87 -0.91 15.02
CA TYR A 244 2.15 -1.37 15.52
C TYR A 244 3.22 -0.27 15.58
N TYR A 245 3.16 0.69 14.66
CA TYR A 245 4.08 1.82 14.59
C TYR A 245 3.49 3.14 15.10
N ASP A 246 2.36 3.11 15.82
CA ASP A 246 1.81 4.31 16.44
C ASP A 246 2.84 4.94 17.39
N PRO A 247 3.22 6.22 17.19
CA PRO A 247 4.29 6.84 17.98
C PRO A 247 3.89 7.18 19.42
N ILE A 248 2.59 7.14 19.75
CA ILE A 248 2.08 7.33 21.11
C ILE A 248 2.08 6.00 21.86
N LEU A 249 1.49 4.97 21.25
CA LEU A 249 1.32 3.66 21.86
C LEU A 249 2.60 2.83 21.83
N ASN A 250 3.35 2.91 20.73
CA ASN A 250 4.53 2.09 20.46
C ASN A 250 5.75 2.92 20.03
N PRO A 251 6.21 3.90 20.84
CA PRO A 251 7.28 4.83 20.47
C PRO A 251 8.59 4.13 20.12
N LYS A 252 8.92 3.00 20.77
CA LYS A 252 10.14 2.22 20.48
C LYS A 252 10.11 1.57 19.10
N HIS A 253 8.97 1.03 18.67
CA HIS A 253 8.80 0.44 17.33
C HIS A 253 8.89 1.52 16.26
N ASN A 254 8.19 2.63 16.45
CA ASN A 254 8.27 3.79 15.57
C ASN A 254 9.70 4.32 15.47
N ALA A 255 10.44 4.48 16.59
CA ALA A 255 11.82 4.95 16.60
C ALA A 255 12.76 4.06 15.78
N LYS A 256 12.61 2.74 15.87
CA LYS A 256 13.40 1.78 15.07
C LYS A 256 13.13 1.99 13.58
N ARG A 257 11.88 2.15 13.18
CA ARG A 257 11.49 2.36 11.77
C ARG A 257 11.89 3.76 11.28
N ARG A 258 11.70 4.81 12.09
CA ARG A 258 12.19 6.17 11.82
C ARG A 258 13.67 6.20 11.48
N LYS A 259 14.52 5.48 12.26
CA LYS A 259 15.95 5.37 11.96
C LYS A 259 16.22 4.77 10.57
N LYS A 260 15.43 3.75 10.14
CA LYS A 260 15.51 3.16 8.81
C LYS A 260 15.15 4.19 7.74
N ILE A 261 14.06 4.94 7.93
CA ILE A 261 13.60 5.98 6.99
C ILE A 261 14.66 7.07 6.83
N LEU A 262 15.16 7.61 7.91
CA LEU A 262 16.25 8.61 7.87
C LEU A 262 17.50 8.08 7.15
N LYS A 263 17.82 6.79 7.33
CA LYS A 263 18.92 6.13 6.59
C LYS A 263 18.64 6.08 5.09
N ASN A 264 17.41 5.73 4.68
CA ASN A 264 17.01 5.70 3.28
C ASN A 264 17.10 7.08 2.66
N MET A 265 16.50 8.10 3.28
CA MET A 265 16.57 9.50 2.82
C MET A 265 18.01 9.98 2.63
N LYS A 266 18.92 9.62 3.56
CA LYS A 266 20.34 9.95 3.43
C LYS A 266 20.97 9.17 2.26
N ALA A 267 20.67 7.91 2.08
CA ALA A 267 21.22 7.09 1.00
C ALA A 267 20.75 7.57 -0.38
N ALA A 268 19.50 8.06 -0.49
CA ALA A 268 18.95 8.68 -1.69
C ALA A 268 19.45 10.11 -1.94
N GLY A 269 20.16 10.72 -0.98
CA GLY A 269 20.68 12.09 -1.13
C GLY A 269 19.69 13.20 -0.79
N HIS A 270 18.48 12.87 -0.32
CA HIS A 270 17.43 13.85 0.00
C HIS A 270 17.65 14.55 1.36
N ILE A 271 18.55 14.04 2.20
CA ILE A 271 19.07 14.72 3.38
C ILE A 271 20.59 14.53 3.49
N THR A 272 21.27 15.55 3.99
CA THR A 272 22.70 15.54 4.21
C THR A 272 23.09 14.66 5.39
N LYS A 273 24.38 14.27 5.46
CA LYS A 273 24.93 13.56 6.65
C LYS A 273 24.78 14.36 7.95
N LYS A 274 24.81 15.70 7.87
CA LYS A 274 24.61 16.60 9.03
C LYS A 274 23.15 16.54 9.50
N GLU A 275 22.20 16.70 8.61
CA GLU A 275 20.76 16.63 8.90
C GLU A 275 20.35 15.25 9.43
N TYR A 276 20.87 14.17 8.85
CA TYR A 276 20.66 12.82 9.36
C TYR A 276 21.09 12.67 10.82
N LYS A 277 22.31 13.16 11.15
CA LYS A 277 22.81 13.11 12.54
C LYS A 277 21.97 13.96 13.49
N GLN A 278 21.55 15.15 13.06
CA GLN A 278 20.68 16.03 13.83
C GLN A 278 19.30 15.40 14.07
N ALA A 279 18.68 14.87 13.00
CA ALA A 279 17.41 14.19 13.11
C ALA A 279 17.45 12.96 14.04
N LEU A 280 18.53 12.20 14.06
CA LEU A 280 18.67 11.07 14.97
C LEU A 280 18.74 11.46 16.45
N LYS A 281 19.37 12.62 16.75
CA LYS A 281 19.52 13.13 18.12
C LYS A 281 18.28 13.86 18.64
N ASP A 282 17.33 14.16 17.75
CA ASP A 282 16.13 14.90 18.08
C ASP A 282 15.20 14.10 19.01
N ASP A 283 14.87 14.69 20.16
CA ASP A 283 13.94 14.12 21.15
C ASP A 283 12.48 14.34 20.75
N VAL A 284 12.11 13.76 19.60
CA VAL A 284 10.80 13.93 18.99
C VAL A 284 9.68 13.27 19.80
N TYR A 285 9.96 12.17 20.50
CA TYR A 285 8.94 11.41 21.22
C TYR A 285 8.48 12.12 22.50
N SER A 286 9.36 12.83 23.21
CA SER A 286 8.95 13.68 24.33
C SER A 286 8.01 14.80 23.90
N ARG A 287 8.18 15.34 22.69
CA ARG A 287 7.23 16.33 22.14
C ARG A 287 5.87 15.71 21.85
N ILE A 288 5.84 14.52 21.26
CA ILE A 288 4.59 13.77 21.00
C ILE A 288 3.86 13.51 22.33
N GLN A 289 4.57 13.04 23.36
CA GLN A 289 4.00 12.79 24.67
C GLN A 289 3.36 14.05 25.28
N LYS A 290 4.06 15.19 25.20
CA LYS A 290 3.52 16.48 25.70
C LYS A 290 2.23 16.87 24.97
N VAL A 291 2.17 16.70 23.64
CA VAL A 291 0.98 16.98 22.86
C VAL A 291 -0.15 16.02 23.23
N ASN A 292 0.14 14.72 23.35
CA ASN A 292 -0.85 13.72 23.71
C ASN A 292 -1.46 13.99 25.09
N ASN A 293 -0.64 14.23 26.11
CA ASN A 293 -1.09 14.52 27.48
C ASN A 293 -1.97 15.79 27.53
N LYS A 294 -1.68 16.80 26.68
CA LYS A 294 -2.51 18.00 26.57
C LYS A 294 -3.85 17.70 25.93
N ILE A 295 -3.88 16.87 24.89
CA ILE A 295 -5.12 16.46 24.22
C ILE A 295 -5.99 15.65 25.19
N GLU A 296 -5.43 14.67 25.90
CA GLU A 296 -6.16 13.86 26.88
C GLU A 296 -6.78 14.68 27.99
N LYS A 297 -6.04 15.66 28.51
CA LYS A 297 -6.58 16.59 29.52
C LYS A 297 -7.74 17.44 29.01
N ASN A 298 -7.71 17.80 27.73
CA ASN A 298 -8.76 18.63 27.09
C ASN A 298 -9.91 17.79 26.53
N SER A 299 -9.73 16.49 26.26
CA SER A 299 -10.78 15.61 25.74
C SER A 299 -11.90 15.27 26.73
N ASN A 300 -11.68 15.59 28.02
CA ASN A 300 -12.77 15.60 29.01
C ASN A 300 -13.74 16.78 28.82
N SER A 301 -13.52 17.69 27.86
CA SER A 301 -14.52 18.65 27.44
C SER A 301 -15.48 17.96 26.44
N ILE A 302 -16.60 17.48 26.94
CA ILE A 302 -17.85 17.21 26.22
C ILE A 302 -18.02 18.35 25.19
N ASN A 303 -18.42 18.03 23.95
CA ASN A 303 -18.88 19.06 23.00
C ASN A 303 -19.75 20.03 23.76
N SER A 304 -19.52 21.34 23.61
CA SER A 304 -20.37 22.29 24.31
C SER A 304 -21.81 22.03 23.85
N TYR A 305 -22.77 22.17 24.75
CA TYR A 305 -24.20 22.06 24.43
C TYR A 305 -24.59 22.81 23.16
N PHE A 306 -23.90 23.93 22.89
CA PHE A 306 -24.04 24.70 21.66
C PHE A 306 -23.65 23.89 20.40
N VAL A 307 -22.55 23.16 20.42
CA VAL A 307 -22.11 22.34 19.27
C VAL A 307 -23.10 21.20 19.02
N ASP A 308 -23.60 20.56 20.07
CA ASP A 308 -24.59 19.50 19.95
C ASP A 308 -25.92 20.03 19.36
N GLU A 309 -26.35 21.22 19.77
CA GLU A 309 -27.54 21.86 19.22
C GLU A 309 -27.36 22.27 17.75
N VAL A 310 -26.21 22.82 17.38
CA VAL A 310 -25.87 23.11 15.98
C VAL A 310 -25.92 21.85 15.13
N ILE A 311 -25.37 20.73 15.62
CA ILE A 311 -25.42 19.43 14.91
C ILE A 311 -26.88 19.00 14.71
N ASN A 312 -27.69 19.02 15.77
CA ASN A 312 -29.08 18.62 15.70
C ASN A 312 -29.88 19.47 14.71
N GLN A 313 -29.71 20.79 14.74
CA GLN A 313 -30.38 21.71 13.83
C GLN A 313 -29.96 21.44 12.36
N VAL A 314 -28.66 21.35 12.08
CA VAL A 314 -28.16 21.08 10.71
C VAL A 314 -28.65 19.72 10.21
N MET A 315 -28.68 18.69 11.05
CA MET A 315 -29.23 17.38 10.68
C MET A 315 -30.73 17.46 10.36
N ALA A 316 -31.50 18.19 11.18
CA ALA A 316 -32.93 18.40 10.93
C ALA A 316 -33.18 19.19 9.63
N ASP A 317 -32.40 20.22 9.36
CA ASP A 317 -32.48 21.02 8.13
C ASP A 317 -32.12 20.17 6.89
N LEU A 318 -31.09 19.33 6.95
CA LEU A 318 -30.74 18.42 5.85
C LEU A 318 -31.87 17.41 5.57
N GLN A 319 -32.55 16.91 6.60
CA GLN A 319 -33.68 16.01 6.42
C GLN A 319 -34.90 16.73 5.84
N SER A 320 -35.24 17.91 6.36
CA SER A 320 -36.45 18.63 5.97
C SER A 320 -36.31 19.35 4.61
N ILE A 321 -35.14 19.99 4.34
CA ILE A 321 -34.94 20.84 3.16
C ILE A 321 -34.40 20.03 1.98
N LYS A 322 -33.48 19.07 2.25
CA LYS A 322 -32.81 18.25 1.23
C LYS A 322 -33.41 16.86 1.06
N GLY A 323 -34.35 16.45 1.93
CA GLY A 323 -34.93 15.11 1.89
C GLY A 323 -33.95 13.99 2.25
N TYR A 324 -32.89 14.29 2.98
CA TYR A 324 -31.91 13.28 3.39
C TYR A 324 -32.51 12.33 4.42
N SER A 325 -32.19 11.04 4.33
CA SER A 325 -32.40 10.13 5.46
C SER A 325 -31.51 10.54 6.63
N TYR A 326 -31.83 10.06 7.84
CA TYR A 326 -31.00 10.30 9.02
C TYR A 326 -29.52 9.94 8.80
N THR A 327 -29.26 8.78 8.18
CA THR A 327 -27.90 8.31 7.87
C THR A 327 -27.18 9.24 6.88
N GLN A 328 -27.88 9.74 5.86
CA GLN A 328 -27.33 10.69 4.90
C GLN A 328 -26.99 12.03 5.56
N ALA A 329 -27.91 12.56 6.39
CA ALA A 329 -27.68 13.78 7.14
C ALA A 329 -26.51 13.64 8.12
N TYR A 330 -26.45 12.53 8.87
CA TYR A 330 -25.35 12.21 9.76
C TYR A 330 -24.00 12.18 9.02
N ASN A 331 -23.92 11.47 7.91
CA ASN A 331 -22.70 11.39 7.12
C ASN A 331 -22.30 12.78 6.57
N ALA A 332 -23.23 13.56 6.08
CA ALA A 332 -22.96 14.92 5.59
C ALA A 332 -22.42 15.84 6.69
N VAL A 333 -22.94 15.73 7.92
CA VAL A 333 -22.49 16.54 9.08
C VAL A 333 -21.11 16.10 9.58
N TYR A 334 -20.82 14.79 9.63
CA TYR A 334 -19.61 14.27 10.26
C TYR A 334 -18.49 13.91 9.29
N SER A 335 -18.80 13.74 7.99
CA SER A 335 -17.83 13.31 6.98
C SER A 335 -17.60 14.35 5.87
N GLY A 336 -18.30 15.46 5.88
CA GLY A 336 -18.20 16.56 4.92
C GLY A 336 -18.94 16.28 3.63
#